data_ea3225802b0a0e63b497530cece7aa35
#
_entry.id   ea3225802b0a0e63b497530cece7aa35
#
_cell.length_a   1.000
_cell.length_b   1.000
_cell.length_c   1.000
_cell.angle_alpha   90.00
_cell.angle_beta   90.00
_cell.angle_gamma   90.00
#
_symmetry.space_group_name_H-M   'P 1'
#
loop_
_entity.id
_entity.type
_entity.pdbx_description
1 polymer ?
#
loop_
_entity_poly.entity_id
_entity_poly.type
_entity_poly.pdbx_seq_one_letter_code
_entity_poly.pdbx_strand_id
1 'polypeptide(L)'
;MSKEKFERTKPHVNVGTIGHVDHGKTTLTAALTKVQAEAMGGDFKAYDQIDNAPEERARGITIATAHVEYESDTRHYAHVDCPGHADYVKNMITGAAQMDGAILVCSAADGPMPQTREHILLARQVGVPFIVVYMNKADQVDDEELLELVEMEIRELLDSYEFPGDDTPIVTGSALKALEGDSSDIGVPSIGKLIEAIDSYIPIPERPVDGNFLMPIEDVFSISGRGTVVTGRIERGIVTVGEEVEIVGICLLYTSPSPRD
;
A
#
# COMPACT_ATOMS: atom_id res chain seq x y z
N MET A 1 -19.70 -26.55 -5.34
CA MET A 1 -18.48 -26.25 -6.11
C MET A 1 -17.41 -25.97 -5.07
N SER A 2 -16.35 -26.79 -5.00
CA SER A 2 -15.19 -26.49 -4.17
C SER A 2 -14.46 -25.31 -4.85
N LYS A 3 -14.28 -24.21 -4.12
CA LYS A 3 -13.37 -23.16 -4.60
C LYS A 3 -11.99 -23.81 -4.77
N GLU A 4 -11.37 -23.57 -5.91
CA GLU A 4 -9.98 -23.95 -6.13
C GLU A 4 -9.14 -23.32 -5.01
N LYS A 5 -8.27 -24.14 -4.43
CA LYS A 5 -7.38 -23.67 -3.36
C LYS A 5 -6.37 -22.72 -4.00
N PHE A 6 -6.34 -21.48 -3.56
CA PHE A 6 -5.34 -20.52 -4.04
C PHE A 6 -3.95 -20.99 -3.62
N GLU A 7 -3.12 -21.38 -4.59
CA GLU A 7 -1.73 -21.75 -4.35
C GLU A 7 -0.84 -20.54 -4.66
N ARG A 8 -0.20 -20.01 -3.63
CA ARG A 8 0.78 -18.93 -3.80
C ARG A 8 2.02 -19.46 -4.50
N THR A 9 2.21 -19.07 -5.74
CA THR A 9 3.38 -19.44 -6.56
C THR A 9 4.53 -18.44 -6.45
N LYS A 10 4.23 -17.19 -6.03
CA LYS A 10 5.19 -16.09 -5.91
C LYS A 10 5.33 -15.62 -4.46
N PRO A 11 6.50 -15.10 -4.05
CA PRO A 11 6.66 -14.43 -2.77
C PRO A 11 5.66 -13.28 -2.60
N HIS A 12 5.13 -13.14 -1.39
CA HIS A 12 4.14 -12.12 -1.06
C HIS A 12 4.76 -10.96 -0.31
N VAL A 13 4.49 -9.74 -0.77
CA VAL A 13 4.97 -8.50 -0.18
C VAL A 13 3.79 -7.55 0.02
N ASN A 14 3.69 -6.94 1.20
CA ASN A 14 2.69 -5.92 1.48
C ASN A 14 3.29 -4.54 1.22
N VAL A 15 2.70 -3.80 0.33
CA VAL A 15 3.08 -2.41 0.05
C VAL A 15 1.87 -1.50 0.23
N GLY A 16 2.07 -0.21 0.25
CA GLY A 16 0.94 0.71 0.25
C GLY A 16 1.33 2.13 -0.07
N THR A 17 0.36 2.92 -0.47
CA THR A 17 0.52 4.33 -0.81
C THR A 17 0.34 5.22 0.41
N ILE A 18 1.30 6.12 0.62
CA ILE A 18 1.27 7.19 1.63
C ILE A 18 1.56 8.54 0.96
N GLY A 19 1.23 9.63 1.61
CA GLY A 19 1.49 10.98 1.11
C GLY A 19 0.29 11.90 1.26
N HIS A 20 0.45 13.16 0.86
CA HIS A 20 -0.53 14.23 1.04
C HIS A 20 -1.87 13.93 0.32
N VAL A 21 -2.96 14.53 0.80
CA VAL A 21 -4.24 14.54 0.10
C VAL A 21 -4.06 15.20 -1.28
N ASP A 22 -4.81 14.74 -2.27
CA ASP A 22 -4.76 15.22 -3.67
C ASP A 22 -3.44 15.00 -4.42
N HIS A 23 -2.43 14.33 -3.86
CA HIS A 23 -1.22 13.93 -4.58
C HIS A 23 -1.43 12.72 -5.52
N GLY A 24 -2.63 12.12 -5.52
CA GLY A 24 -3.03 11.08 -6.47
C GLY A 24 -2.69 9.65 -6.04
N LYS A 25 -2.70 9.34 -4.75
CA LYS A 25 -2.47 7.98 -4.21
C LYS A 25 -3.42 6.94 -4.80
N THR A 26 -4.73 7.19 -4.66
CA THR A 26 -5.77 6.28 -5.18
C THR A 26 -5.73 6.18 -6.71
N THR A 27 -5.39 7.28 -7.40
CA THR A 27 -5.19 7.26 -8.86
C THR A 27 -4.01 6.36 -9.24
N LEU A 28 -2.90 6.44 -8.48
CA LEU A 28 -1.74 5.57 -8.68
C LEU A 28 -2.08 4.11 -8.39
N THR A 29 -2.82 3.84 -7.31
CA THR A 29 -3.28 2.49 -6.97
C THR A 29 -4.16 1.90 -8.10
N ALA A 30 -5.06 2.69 -8.67
CA ALA A 30 -5.87 2.29 -9.82
C ALA A 30 -5.01 2.05 -11.08
N ALA A 31 -4.00 2.90 -11.35
CA ALA A 31 -3.09 2.74 -12.47
C ALA A 31 -2.23 1.47 -12.33
N LEU A 32 -1.71 1.19 -11.13
CA LEU A 32 -0.97 -0.03 -10.82
C LEU A 32 -1.79 -1.28 -11.10
N THR A 33 -3.02 -1.35 -10.58
CA THR A 33 -3.91 -2.51 -10.81
C THR A 33 -4.26 -2.68 -12.27
N LYS A 34 -4.49 -1.57 -13.02
CA LYS A 34 -4.81 -1.62 -14.44
C LYS A 34 -3.63 -2.12 -15.28
N VAL A 35 -2.48 -1.50 -15.13
CA VAL A 35 -1.29 -1.82 -15.94
C VAL A 35 -0.84 -3.26 -15.66
N GLN A 36 -0.86 -3.71 -14.39
CA GLN A 36 -0.48 -5.07 -14.05
C GLN A 36 -1.53 -6.10 -14.50
N ALA A 37 -2.83 -5.79 -14.45
CA ALA A 37 -3.88 -6.64 -15.00
C ALA A 37 -3.75 -6.82 -16.52
N GLU A 38 -3.38 -5.77 -17.25
CA GLU A 38 -3.13 -5.83 -18.69
C GLU A 38 -1.86 -6.64 -19.04
N ALA A 39 -0.82 -6.56 -18.21
CA ALA A 39 0.46 -7.24 -18.43
C ALA A 39 0.44 -8.72 -18.02
N MET A 40 -0.10 -9.03 -16.83
CA MET A 40 -0.02 -10.36 -16.20
C MET A 40 -1.34 -11.12 -16.23
N GLY A 41 -2.43 -10.46 -16.59
CA GLY A 41 -3.79 -10.97 -16.34
C GLY A 41 -4.20 -10.72 -14.89
N GLY A 42 -5.48 -10.65 -14.64
CA GLY A 42 -6.03 -10.41 -13.29
C GLY A 42 -7.20 -9.42 -13.34
N ASP A 43 -7.70 -9.08 -12.16
CA ASP A 43 -8.82 -8.17 -12.03
C ASP A 43 -8.32 -6.73 -11.87
N PHE A 44 -8.79 -5.86 -12.74
CA PHE A 44 -8.62 -4.42 -12.61
C PHE A 44 -9.63 -3.85 -11.62
N LYS A 45 -9.16 -3.01 -10.70
CA LYS A 45 -10.04 -2.21 -9.83
C LYS A 45 -10.00 -0.74 -10.26
N ALA A 46 -11.15 -0.24 -10.70
CA ALA A 46 -11.31 1.16 -11.04
C ALA A 46 -11.30 2.05 -9.78
N TYR A 47 -10.99 3.33 -9.96
CA TYR A 47 -10.92 4.32 -8.88
C TYR A 47 -12.14 4.31 -7.95
N ASP A 48 -13.35 4.27 -8.53
CA ASP A 48 -14.63 4.24 -7.84
C ASP A 48 -14.94 2.91 -7.12
N GLN A 49 -14.16 1.88 -7.39
CA GLN A 49 -14.20 0.59 -6.69
C GLN A 49 -13.22 0.55 -5.51
N ILE A 50 -12.18 1.38 -5.55
CA ILE A 50 -11.21 1.55 -4.46
C ILE A 50 -11.85 2.46 -3.40
N ASP A 51 -12.21 3.70 -3.76
CA ASP A 51 -12.96 4.63 -2.90
C ASP A 51 -14.46 4.37 -3.02
N ASN A 52 -14.94 3.34 -2.33
CA ASN A 52 -16.29 2.81 -2.54
C ASN A 52 -17.37 3.42 -1.62
N ALA A 53 -16.99 3.97 -0.46
CA ALA A 53 -17.94 4.52 0.47
C ALA A 53 -18.66 5.78 -0.10
N PRO A 54 -19.96 5.96 0.13
CA PRO A 54 -20.70 7.14 -0.35
C PRO A 54 -20.07 8.47 0.09
N GLU A 55 -19.46 8.50 1.27
CA GLU A 55 -18.81 9.67 1.83
C GLU A 55 -17.46 9.97 1.14
N GLU A 56 -16.70 8.96 0.79
CA GLU A 56 -15.46 9.07 -0.01
C GLU A 56 -15.76 9.65 -1.39
N ARG A 57 -16.78 9.12 -2.07
CA ARG A 57 -17.21 9.62 -3.38
C ARG A 57 -17.73 11.05 -3.34
N ALA A 58 -18.46 11.41 -2.27
CA ALA A 58 -19.01 12.77 -2.13
C ALA A 58 -17.94 13.82 -1.85
N ARG A 59 -16.87 13.44 -1.17
CA ARG A 59 -15.77 14.33 -0.79
C ARG A 59 -14.57 14.26 -1.72
N GLY A 60 -14.46 13.19 -2.53
CA GLY A 60 -13.30 12.93 -3.38
C GLY A 60 -12.01 12.61 -2.60
N ILE A 61 -12.14 12.08 -1.38
CA ILE A 61 -11.01 11.74 -0.51
C ILE A 61 -11.16 10.33 0.06
N THR A 62 -10.06 9.60 0.18
CA THR A 62 -10.03 8.29 0.84
C THR A 62 -10.16 8.47 2.35
N ILE A 63 -11.10 7.75 2.96
CA ILE A 63 -11.38 7.76 4.41
C ILE A 63 -10.90 6.47 5.06
N ALA A 64 -11.30 5.34 4.50
CA ALA A 64 -10.89 4.02 4.96
C ALA A 64 -9.72 3.48 4.13
N THR A 65 -8.92 2.59 4.70
CA THR A 65 -7.91 1.88 3.92
C THR A 65 -8.57 0.94 2.92
N ALA A 66 -8.15 0.99 1.66
CA ALA A 66 -8.59 0.05 0.65
C ALA A 66 -7.50 -0.96 0.34
N HIS A 67 -7.90 -2.22 0.12
CA HIS A 67 -6.97 -3.30 -0.20
C HIS A 67 -7.17 -3.75 -1.65
N VAL A 68 -6.08 -3.78 -2.40
CA VAL A 68 -6.04 -4.32 -3.76
C VAL A 68 -4.87 -5.29 -3.89
N GLU A 69 -4.92 -6.16 -4.89
CA GLU A 69 -3.88 -7.14 -5.17
C GLU A 69 -3.47 -7.04 -6.64
N TYR A 70 -2.19 -7.20 -6.89
CA TYR A 70 -1.62 -7.30 -8.23
C TYR A 70 -0.31 -8.10 -8.20
N GLU A 71 0.17 -8.50 -9.36
CA GLU A 71 1.41 -9.27 -9.48
C GLU A 71 2.42 -8.56 -10.37
N SER A 72 3.70 -8.73 -10.06
CA SER A 72 4.81 -8.52 -10.99
C SER A 72 5.27 -9.86 -11.55
N ASP A 73 6.30 -9.85 -12.38
CA ASP A 73 6.92 -11.09 -12.88
C ASP A 73 7.43 -11.98 -11.74
N THR A 74 7.91 -11.37 -10.65
CA THR A 74 8.62 -12.03 -9.56
C THR A 74 7.84 -12.15 -8.26
N ARG A 75 6.81 -11.31 -8.03
CA ARG A 75 6.14 -11.16 -6.73
C ARG A 75 4.64 -10.97 -6.85
N HIS A 76 3.96 -11.31 -5.76
CA HIS A 76 2.56 -10.98 -5.52
C HIS A 76 2.47 -9.86 -4.46
N TYR A 77 1.75 -8.80 -4.76
CA TYR A 77 1.59 -7.64 -3.90
C TYR A 77 0.19 -7.55 -3.33
N ALA A 78 0.10 -7.42 -1.99
CA ALA A 78 -1.07 -6.82 -1.36
C ALA A 78 -0.78 -5.34 -1.16
N HIS A 79 -1.63 -4.49 -1.72
CA HIS A 79 -1.46 -3.05 -1.69
C HIS A 79 -2.55 -2.40 -0.86
N VAL A 80 -2.12 -1.56 0.09
CA VAL A 80 -3.00 -0.80 0.99
C VAL A 80 -3.01 0.65 0.55
N ASP A 81 -4.14 1.14 0.06
CA ASP A 81 -4.31 2.56 -0.22
C ASP A 81 -4.68 3.30 1.06
N CYS A 82 -3.80 4.18 1.53
CA CYS A 82 -3.99 4.90 2.78
C CYS A 82 -4.62 6.28 2.57
N PRO A 83 -5.50 6.72 3.49
CA PRO A 83 -6.03 8.06 3.47
C PRO A 83 -4.92 9.12 3.60
N GLY A 84 -5.07 10.24 2.92
CA GLY A 84 -4.12 11.34 2.95
C GLY A 84 -4.48 12.47 3.92
N HIS A 85 -5.74 12.54 4.36
CA HIS A 85 -6.25 13.65 5.15
C HIS A 85 -5.93 13.49 6.65
N ALA A 86 -5.55 14.58 7.30
CA ALA A 86 -5.16 14.60 8.72
C ALA A 86 -6.21 14.02 9.68
N ASP A 87 -7.51 14.16 9.37
CA ASP A 87 -8.59 13.60 10.20
C ASP A 87 -8.58 12.06 10.24
N TYR A 88 -7.93 11.41 9.28
CA TYR A 88 -7.90 9.93 9.14
C TYR A 88 -6.53 9.31 9.43
N VAL A 89 -5.67 10.02 10.14
CA VAL A 89 -4.32 9.56 10.53
C VAL A 89 -4.36 8.19 11.23
N LYS A 90 -5.39 7.92 12.02
CA LYS A 90 -5.56 6.60 12.67
C LYS A 90 -5.64 5.46 11.65
N ASN A 91 -6.41 5.64 10.58
CA ASN A 91 -6.55 4.63 9.53
C ASN A 91 -5.24 4.50 8.72
N MET A 92 -4.54 5.62 8.50
CA MET A 92 -3.21 5.61 7.89
C MET A 92 -2.21 4.81 8.72
N ILE A 93 -2.18 5.01 10.04
CA ILE A 93 -1.29 4.26 10.95
C ILE A 93 -1.58 2.77 10.90
N THR A 94 -2.85 2.39 10.94
CA THR A 94 -3.26 0.97 10.88
C THR A 94 -2.85 0.33 9.55
N GLY A 95 -3.05 1.03 8.42
CA GLY A 95 -2.63 0.56 7.10
C GLY A 95 -1.10 0.47 6.99
N ALA A 96 -0.37 1.50 7.44
CA ALA A 96 1.08 1.55 7.35
C ALA A 96 1.76 0.45 8.19
N ALA A 97 1.20 0.08 9.34
CA ALA A 97 1.75 -0.98 10.18
C ALA A 97 1.77 -2.37 9.50
N GLN A 98 0.98 -2.56 8.46
CA GLN A 98 0.92 -3.81 7.70
C GLN A 98 1.96 -3.89 6.57
N MET A 99 2.60 -2.78 6.22
CA MET A 99 3.46 -2.66 5.05
C MET A 99 4.87 -3.22 5.30
N ASP A 100 5.38 -3.94 4.32
CA ASP A 100 6.79 -4.34 4.22
C ASP A 100 7.62 -3.23 3.53
N GLY A 101 6.94 -2.33 2.82
CA GLY A 101 7.47 -1.10 2.23
C GLY A 101 6.37 -0.16 1.80
N ALA A 102 6.64 1.15 1.77
CA ALA A 102 5.68 2.18 1.37
C ALA A 102 6.06 2.83 0.05
N ILE A 103 5.05 3.25 -0.70
CA ILE A 103 5.17 4.11 -1.88
C ILE A 103 4.76 5.51 -1.45
N LEU A 104 5.73 6.41 -1.32
CA LEU A 104 5.47 7.81 -1.05
C LEU A 104 5.05 8.50 -2.35
N VAL A 105 3.81 8.96 -2.42
CA VAL A 105 3.29 9.71 -3.56
C VAL A 105 3.40 11.21 -3.28
N CYS A 106 4.21 11.89 -4.08
CA CYS A 106 4.42 13.34 -3.99
C CYS A 106 4.09 13.99 -5.34
N SER A 107 3.34 15.08 -5.34
CA SER A 107 3.09 15.85 -6.56
C SER A 107 4.35 16.58 -7.00
N ALA A 108 4.74 16.43 -8.26
CA ALA A 108 5.85 17.16 -8.85
C ALA A 108 5.60 18.68 -8.93
N ALA A 109 4.32 19.07 -9.04
CA ALA A 109 3.94 20.49 -9.13
C ALA A 109 3.90 21.18 -7.75
N ASP A 110 3.52 20.45 -6.69
CA ASP A 110 3.32 21.02 -5.36
C ASP A 110 4.52 20.77 -4.41
N GLY A 111 5.33 19.75 -4.70
CA GLY A 111 6.41 19.29 -3.83
C GLY A 111 5.92 18.65 -2.51
N PRO A 112 6.81 18.45 -1.53
CA PRO A 112 6.47 17.89 -0.24
C PRO A 112 5.60 18.84 0.59
N MET A 113 4.38 18.44 0.87
CA MET A 113 3.37 19.16 1.64
C MET A 113 3.38 18.72 3.13
N PRO A 114 2.71 19.44 4.05
CA PRO A 114 2.74 19.11 5.48
C PRO A 114 2.40 17.65 5.80
N GLN A 115 1.35 17.09 5.18
CA GLN A 115 0.97 15.69 5.42
C GLN A 115 1.98 14.69 4.81
N THR A 116 2.75 15.07 3.80
CA THR A 116 3.87 14.26 3.31
C THR A 116 4.88 14.02 4.43
N ARG A 117 5.24 15.08 5.16
CA ARG A 117 6.15 15.03 6.32
C ARG A 117 5.59 14.18 7.45
N GLU A 118 4.31 14.37 7.77
CA GLU A 118 3.61 13.59 8.80
C GLU A 118 3.57 12.10 8.46
N HIS A 119 3.29 11.75 7.20
CA HIS A 119 3.21 10.36 6.77
C HIS A 119 4.56 9.65 6.78
N ILE A 120 5.65 10.33 6.42
CA ILE A 120 7.01 9.78 6.52
C ILE A 120 7.35 9.52 7.99
N LEU A 121 7.08 10.49 8.88
CA LEU A 121 7.30 10.34 10.32
C LEU A 121 6.50 9.17 10.89
N LEU A 122 5.22 9.06 10.54
CA LEU A 122 4.35 7.98 11.01
C LEU A 122 4.81 6.62 10.47
N ALA A 123 5.17 6.53 9.18
CA ALA A 123 5.72 5.32 8.60
C ALA A 123 6.97 4.86 9.36
N ARG A 124 7.86 5.79 9.72
CA ARG A 124 9.04 5.49 10.53
C ARG A 124 8.67 4.97 11.92
N GLN A 125 7.70 5.62 12.59
CA GLN A 125 7.26 5.24 13.94
C GLN A 125 6.57 3.87 14.00
N VAL A 126 5.81 3.50 12.98
CA VAL A 126 5.15 2.18 12.91
C VAL A 126 6.08 1.09 12.37
N GLY A 127 7.31 1.45 11.98
CA GLY A 127 8.35 0.50 11.61
C GLY A 127 8.33 0.07 10.13
N VAL A 128 7.78 0.88 9.23
CA VAL A 128 7.94 0.65 7.77
C VAL A 128 9.42 0.73 7.42
N PRO A 129 10.02 -0.35 6.90
CA PRO A 129 11.48 -0.40 6.75
C PRO A 129 11.99 0.27 5.47
N PHE A 130 11.18 0.34 4.42
CA PHE A 130 11.57 0.83 3.10
C PHE A 130 10.54 1.80 2.53
N ILE A 131 11.02 2.85 1.85
CA ILE A 131 10.18 3.78 1.09
C ILE A 131 10.70 3.83 -0.35
N VAL A 132 9.80 3.77 -1.32
CA VAL A 132 10.03 4.10 -2.73
C VAL A 132 9.19 5.32 -3.04
N VAL A 133 9.70 6.26 -3.83
CA VAL A 133 8.98 7.49 -4.14
C VAL A 133 8.41 7.44 -5.55
N TYR A 134 7.16 7.85 -5.69
CA TYR A 134 6.54 8.15 -6.97
C TYR A 134 6.23 9.65 -7.06
N MET A 135 7.02 10.37 -7.84
CA MET A 135 6.81 11.79 -8.11
C MET A 135 5.74 11.93 -9.19
N ASN A 136 4.51 12.14 -8.74
CA ASN A 136 3.29 12.11 -9.56
C ASN A 136 2.99 13.48 -10.18
N LYS A 137 2.06 13.53 -11.14
CA LYS A 137 1.61 14.73 -11.86
C LYS A 137 2.73 15.42 -12.64
N ALA A 138 3.71 14.67 -13.12
CA ALA A 138 4.78 15.22 -13.95
C ALA A 138 4.28 15.83 -15.27
N ASP A 139 3.06 15.49 -15.68
CA ASP A 139 2.38 16.10 -16.82
C ASP A 139 1.98 17.59 -16.61
N GLN A 140 2.06 18.09 -15.39
CA GLN A 140 1.77 19.48 -15.02
C GLN A 140 3.02 20.36 -14.91
N VAL A 141 4.20 19.76 -15.12
CA VAL A 141 5.48 20.45 -14.96
C VAL A 141 6.28 20.32 -16.25
N ASP A 142 6.51 21.47 -16.90
CA ASP A 142 7.29 21.54 -18.14
C ASP A 142 8.78 21.87 -17.88
N ASP A 143 9.14 22.19 -16.62
CA ASP A 143 10.48 22.62 -16.23
C ASP A 143 11.24 21.50 -15.53
N GLU A 144 12.31 21.00 -16.16
CA GLU A 144 13.17 19.96 -15.61
C GLU A 144 13.89 20.40 -14.34
N GLU A 145 14.26 21.69 -14.21
CA GLU A 145 14.93 22.22 -13.02
C GLU A 145 14.01 22.15 -11.80
N LEU A 146 12.71 22.35 -12.02
CA LEU A 146 11.71 22.21 -10.94
C LEU A 146 11.57 20.75 -10.49
N LEU A 147 11.60 19.79 -11.42
CA LEU A 147 11.56 18.36 -11.09
C LEU A 147 12.78 17.96 -10.24
N GLU A 148 13.99 18.42 -10.62
CA GLU A 148 15.22 18.16 -9.86
C GLU A 148 15.16 18.80 -8.47
N LEU A 149 14.60 20.01 -8.35
CA LEU A 149 14.45 20.68 -7.06
C LEU A 149 13.52 19.92 -6.12
N VAL A 150 12.37 19.47 -6.62
CA VAL A 150 11.39 18.67 -5.86
C VAL A 150 12.01 17.33 -5.45
N GLU A 151 12.75 16.68 -6.35
CA GLU A 151 13.47 15.45 -6.02
C GLU A 151 14.46 15.66 -4.88
N MET A 152 15.25 16.73 -4.94
CA MET A 152 16.22 17.08 -3.90
C MET A 152 15.55 17.33 -2.55
N GLU A 153 14.43 18.07 -2.55
CA GLU A 153 13.64 18.33 -1.33
C GLU A 153 13.08 17.05 -0.72
N ILE A 154 12.62 16.09 -1.55
CA ILE A 154 12.14 14.79 -1.09
C ILE A 154 13.29 13.99 -0.46
N ARG A 155 14.48 13.96 -1.06
CA ARG A 155 15.66 13.26 -0.53
C ARG A 155 16.08 13.81 0.83
N GLU A 156 16.21 15.14 0.96
CA GLU A 156 16.51 15.81 2.22
C GLU A 156 15.47 15.52 3.29
N LEU A 157 14.20 15.45 2.89
CA LEU A 157 13.12 15.14 3.79
C LEU A 157 13.20 13.70 4.30
N LEU A 158 13.47 12.72 3.43
CA LEU A 158 13.66 11.32 3.81
C LEU A 158 14.84 11.15 4.78
N ASP A 159 15.97 11.79 4.51
CA ASP A 159 17.13 11.77 5.40
C ASP A 159 16.82 12.36 6.79
N SER A 160 16.01 13.42 6.85
CA SER A 160 15.60 14.03 8.11
C SER A 160 14.79 13.11 9.02
N TYR A 161 14.15 12.08 8.43
CA TYR A 161 13.40 11.03 9.13
C TYR A 161 14.10 9.68 9.16
N GLU A 162 15.42 9.65 8.94
CA GLU A 162 16.27 8.45 9.01
C GLU A 162 15.93 7.38 7.95
N PHE A 163 15.40 7.77 6.79
CA PHE A 163 15.38 6.94 5.59
C PHE A 163 16.55 7.33 4.69
N PRO A 164 17.16 6.39 3.96
CA PRO A 164 18.34 6.69 3.12
C PRO A 164 17.90 7.46 1.86
N GLY A 165 17.83 8.80 1.95
CA GLY A 165 17.33 9.66 0.88
C GLY A 165 18.08 9.50 -0.43
N ASP A 166 19.43 9.41 -0.37
CA ASP A 166 20.27 9.25 -1.56
C ASP A 166 20.05 7.90 -2.26
N ASP A 167 19.84 6.82 -1.50
CA ASP A 167 19.67 5.46 -2.03
C ASP A 167 18.20 5.14 -2.38
N THR A 168 17.26 5.98 -1.94
CA THR A 168 15.83 5.76 -2.19
C THR A 168 15.49 5.95 -3.66
N PRO A 169 14.88 4.95 -4.33
CA PRO A 169 14.44 5.10 -5.71
C PRO A 169 13.32 6.14 -5.83
N ILE A 170 13.47 7.07 -6.76
CA ILE A 170 12.45 8.05 -7.12
C ILE A 170 12.08 7.85 -8.58
N VAL A 171 10.80 7.61 -8.83
CA VAL A 171 10.23 7.43 -10.17
C VAL A 171 9.31 8.60 -10.48
N THR A 172 9.58 9.29 -11.57
CA THR A 172 8.78 10.41 -12.05
C THR A 172 7.75 9.94 -13.06
N GLY A 173 6.49 10.37 -12.91
CA GLY A 173 5.43 9.97 -13.83
C GLY A 173 4.10 10.69 -13.60
N SER A 174 3.09 10.26 -14.35
CA SER A 174 1.71 10.70 -14.19
C SER A 174 0.79 9.48 -14.10
N ALA A 175 0.26 9.24 -12.91
CA ALA A 175 -0.68 8.16 -12.66
C ALA A 175 -1.96 8.31 -13.51
N LEU A 176 -2.40 9.54 -13.78
CA LEU A 176 -3.56 9.81 -14.63
C LEU A 176 -3.30 9.39 -16.07
N LYS A 177 -2.17 9.80 -16.65
CA LYS A 177 -1.79 9.38 -18.02
C LYS A 177 -1.59 7.88 -18.13
N ALA A 178 -1.00 7.25 -17.12
CA ALA A 178 -0.87 5.80 -17.07
C ALA A 178 -2.25 5.12 -17.04
N LEU A 179 -3.19 5.65 -16.25
CA LEU A 179 -4.57 5.15 -16.20
C LEU A 179 -5.31 5.34 -17.53
N GLU A 180 -5.02 6.39 -18.28
CA GLU A 180 -5.55 6.63 -19.64
C GLU A 180 -4.89 5.76 -20.72
N GLY A 181 -3.79 5.07 -20.39
CA GLY A 181 -3.07 4.19 -21.31
C GLY A 181 -2.05 4.93 -22.18
N ASP A 182 -1.60 6.10 -21.76
CA ASP A 182 -0.56 6.87 -22.46
C ASP A 182 0.77 6.10 -22.46
N SER A 183 1.36 5.95 -23.65
CA SER A 183 2.63 5.24 -23.87
C SER A 183 3.88 6.12 -23.71
N SER A 184 3.73 7.39 -23.34
CA SER A 184 4.87 8.27 -23.04
C SER A 184 5.65 7.79 -21.80
N ASP A 185 6.89 8.25 -21.66
CA ASP A 185 7.77 7.85 -20.53
C ASP A 185 7.15 8.11 -19.14
N ILE A 186 6.31 9.15 -19.02
CA ILE A 186 5.61 9.49 -17.78
C ILE A 186 4.27 8.78 -17.60
N GLY A 187 3.77 8.05 -18.63
CA GLY A 187 2.54 7.28 -18.62
C GLY A 187 2.74 5.84 -18.14
N VAL A 188 2.24 4.87 -18.90
CA VAL A 188 2.34 3.43 -18.61
C VAL A 188 3.77 2.97 -18.29
N PRO A 189 4.83 3.39 -19.04
CA PRO A 189 6.20 3.01 -18.72
C PRO A 189 6.66 3.44 -17.31
N SER A 190 6.16 4.55 -16.78
CA SER A 190 6.50 4.99 -15.41
C SER A 190 6.00 4.01 -14.34
N ILE A 191 4.85 3.38 -14.56
CA ILE A 191 4.32 2.34 -13.68
C ILE A 191 5.21 1.09 -13.73
N GLY A 192 5.69 0.70 -14.90
CA GLY A 192 6.67 -0.38 -15.05
C GLY A 192 7.95 -0.11 -14.26
N LYS A 193 8.52 1.10 -14.40
CA LYS A 193 9.69 1.54 -13.63
C LYS A 193 9.44 1.52 -12.11
N LEU A 194 8.24 1.91 -11.68
CA LEU A 194 7.86 1.86 -10.26
C LEU A 194 7.83 0.42 -9.75
N ILE A 195 7.25 -0.52 -10.49
CA ILE A 195 7.23 -1.94 -10.12
C ILE A 195 8.66 -2.51 -10.06
N GLU A 196 9.52 -2.20 -11.03
CA GLU A 196 10.93 -2.60 -11.01
C GLU A 196 11.67 -2.04 -9.80
N ALA A 197 11.41 -0.78 -9.44
CA ALA A 197 11.97 -0.15 -8.26
C ALA A 197 11.52 -0.83 -6.96
N ILE A 198 10.24 -1.17 -6.85
CA ILE A 198 9.69 -1.90 -5.71
C ILE A 198 10.28 -3.31 -5.64
N ASP A 199 10.34 -4.03 -6.77
CA ASP A 199 10.89 -5.39 -6.87
C ASP A 199 12.38 -5.46 -6.47
N SER A 200 13.15 -4.43 -6.81
CA SER A 200 14.60 -4.40 -6.54
C SER A 200 14.95 -3.85 -5.16
N TYR A 201 14.23 -2.82 -4.69
CA TYR A 201 14.60 -2.09 -3.47
C TYR A 201 13.98 -2.66 -2.20
N ILE A 202 12.74 -3.14 -2.25
CA ILE A 202 12.08 -3.73 -1.09
C ILE A 202 12.43 -5.22 -1.06
N PRO A 203 13.15 -5.73 -0.03
CA PRO A 203 13.48 -7.15 0.06
C PRO A 203 12.22 -7.99 0.32
N ILE A 204 12.29 -9.27 0.00
CA ILE A 204 11.25 -10.23 0.40
C ILE A 204 11.28 -10.33 1.92
N PRO A 205 10.17 -10.07 2.62
CA PRO A 205 10.16 -10.07 4.06
C PRO A 205 10.38 -11.48 4.61
N GLU A 206 11.29 -11.60 5.56
CA GLU A 206 11.46 -12.83 6.33
C GLU A 206 10.28 -12.98 7.28
N ARG A 207 9.46 -14.01 7.08
CA ARG A 207 8.35 -14.33 7.97
C ARG A 207 8.81 -15.33 9.02
N PRO A 208 8.88 -14.97 10.31
CA PRO A 208 9.28 -15.90 11.37
C PRO A 208 8.20 -16.96 11.56
N VAL A 209 8.40 -18.13 10.93
CA VAL A 209 7.49 -19.28 11.05
C VAL A 209 7.69 -20.05 12.35
N ASP A 210 8.89 -19.93 12.95
CA ASP A 210 9.22 -20.56 14.22
C ASP A 210 8.68 -19.72 15.38
N GLY A 211 7.79 -20.30 16.15
CA GLY A 211 7.21 -19.66 17.33
C GLY A 211 5.68 -19.75 17.38
N ASN A 212 5.11 -19.24 18.46
CA ASN A 212 3.67 -19.23 18.63
C ASN A 212 3.01 -18.30 17.61
N PHE A 213 1.90 -18.74 17.04
CA PHE A 213 1.07 -17.92 16.15
C PHE A 213 0.72 -16.59 16.82
N LEU A 214 0.92 -15.50 16.07
CA LEU A 214 0.55 -14.15 16.48
C LEU A 214 -0.02 -13.39 15.29
N MET A 215 -1.24 -12.92 15.46
CA MET A 215 -1.95 -12.07 14.50
C MET A 215 -2.63 -10.93 15.26
N PRO A 216 -2.15 -9.69 15.17
CA PRO A 216 -2.88 -8.52 15.63
C PRO A 216 -4.23 -8.42 14.91
N ILE A 217 -5.30 -8.16 15.67
CA ILE A 217 -6.63 -7.97 15.10
C ILE A 217 -6.74 -6.52 14.61
N GLU A 218 -7.04 -6.34 13.34
CA GLU A 218 -7.18 -5.05 12.68
C GLU A 218 -8.65 -4.67 12.51
N ASP A 219 -9.44 -5.61 11.96
CA ASP A 219 -10.86 -5.42 11.75
C ASP A 219 -11.69 -6.57 12.33
N VAL A 220 -12.92 -6.25 12.71
CA VAL A 220 -13.90 -7.20 13.26
C VAL A 220 -15.22 -7.06 12.54
N PHE A 221 -15.67 -8.15 11.92
CA PHE A 221 -16.92 -8.21 11.17
C PHE A 221 -17.88 -9.23 11.78
N SER A 222 -19.17 -8.94 11.70
CA SER A 222 -20.24 -9.91 11.99
C SER A 222 -20.87 -10.37 10.69
N ILE A 223 -20.67 -11.64 10.35
CA ILE A 223 -21.23 -12.23 9.11
C ILE A 223 -22.36 -13.16 9.47
N SER A 224 -23.55 -12.91 8.90
CA SER A 224 -24.72 -13.76 9.10
C SER A 224 -24.43 -15.22 8.70
N GLY A 225 -24.64 -16.16 9.62
CA GLY A 225 -24.38 -17.59 9.42
C GLY A 225 -22.92 -18.04 9.62
N ARG A 226 -21.97 -17.10 9.82
CA ARG A 226 -20.58 -17.41 10.12
C ARG A 226 -20.11 -16.92 11.50
N GLY A 227 -20.83 -15.97 12.10
CA GLY A 227 -20.48 -15.37 13.39
C GLY A 227 -19.52 -14.19 13.25
N THR A 228 -18.68 -14.02 14.27
CA THR A 228 -17.65 -12.97 14.29
C THR A 228 -16.44 -13.42 13.47
N VAL A 229 -16.03 -12.58 12.55
CA VAL A 229 -14.84 -12.75 11.72
C VAL A 229 -13.86 -11.63 12.07
N VAL A 230 -12.61 -11.97 12.30
CA VAL A 230 -11.53 -11.02 12.53
C VAL A 230 -10.53 -11.11 11.38
N THR A 231 -9.95 -9.98 11.01
CA THR A 231 -8.86 -9.92 10.02
C THR A 231 -7.62 -9.32 10.63
N GLY A 232 -6.48 -9.61 10.04
CA GLY A 232 -5.18 -9.08 10.44
C GLY A 232 -4.05 -9.78 9.71
N ARG A 233 -2.86 -9.21 9.84
CA ARG A 233 -1.63 -9.78 9.30
C ARG A 233 -1.03 -10.79 10.28
N ILE A 234 -0.67 -11.98 9.81
CA ILE A 234 0.10 -12.94 10.63
C ILE A 234 1.55 -12.43 10.73
N GLU A 235 1.96 -12.05 11.93
CA GLU A 235 3.32 -11.56 12.18
C GLU A 235 4.32 -12.69 12.40
N ARG A 236 3.89 -13.78 13.04
CA ARG A 236 4.74 -14.95 13.29
C ARG A 236 3.93 -16.22 13.46
N GLY A 237 4.61 -17.35 13.34
CA GLY A 237 4.02 -18.67 13.49
C GLY A 237 3.19 -19.11 12.30
N ILE A 238 2.57 -20.27 12.45
CA ILE A 238 1.71 -20.89 11.44
C ILE A 238 0.38 -21.21 12.10
N VAL A 239 -0.72 -21.03 11.37
CA VAL A 239 -2.06 -21.45 11.78
C VAL A 239 -2.68 -22.28 10.67
N THR A 240 -3.29 -23.39 11.04
CA THR A 240 -4.02 -24.26 10.11
C THR A 240 -5.52 -24.20 10.36
N VAL A 241 -6.29 -24.42 9.30
CA VAL A 241 -7.76 -24.42 9.41
C VAL A 241 -8.22 -25.52 10.38
N GLY A 242 -9.00 -25.13 11.39
CA GLY A 242 -9.52 -26.02 12.42
C GLY A 242 -8.70 -26.07 13.71
N GLU A 243 -7.55 -25.39 13.77
CA GLU A 243 -6.80 -25.22 15.04
C GLU A 243 -7.54 -24.31 16.00
N GLU A 244 -7.29 -24.48 17.29
CA GLU A 244 -7.77 -23.57 18.31
C GLU A 244 -6.78 -22.42 18.49
N VAL A 245 -7.29 -21.19 18.49
CA VAL A 245 -6.52 -19.98 18.72
C VAL A 245 -7.00 -19.26 19.97
N GLU A 246 -6.07 -18.61 20.67
CA GLU A 246 -6.35 -17.81 21.84
C GLU A 246 -6.50 -16.35 21.44
N ILE A 247 -7.63 -15.72 21.79
CA ILE A 247 -7.86 -14.28 21.57
C ILE A 247 -7.49 -13.57 22.87
N VAL A 248 -6.44 -12.77 22.81
CA VAL A 248 -5.91 -11.99 23.94
C VAL A 248 -6.46 -10.58 23.86
N GLY A 249 -7.20 -10.17 24.89
CA GLY A 249 -7.70 -8.80 25.04
C GLY A 249 -7.26 -8.19 26.36
N ILE A 250 -7.59 -6.92 26.59
CA ILE A 250 -7.15 -6.16 27.79
C ILE A 250 -7.62 -6.82 29.08
N CYS A 251 -8.73 -7.54 29.09
CA CYS A 251 -9.28 -8.18 30.29
C CYS A 251 -9.82 -9.59 30.07
N LEU A 252 -9.72 -10.16 28.88
CA LEU A 252 -10.41 -11.40 28.53
C LEU A 252 -9.54 -12.28 27.64
N LEU A 253 -9.49 -13.58 28.02
CA LEU A 253 -8.92 -14.64 27.21
C LEU A 253 -10.08 -15.49 26.67
N TYR A 254 -10.15 -15.67 25.36
CA TYR A 254 -11.10 -16.55 24.71
C TYR A 254 -10.34 -17.57 23.86
N THR A 255 -10.81 -18.80 23.87
CA THR A 255 -10.39 -19.81 22.89
C THR A 255 -11.44 -19.92 21.81
N SER A 256 -11.01 -19.93 20.55
CA SER A 256 -11.89 -20.08 19.39
C SER A 256 -11.23 -21.02 18.38
N PRO A 257 -12.00 -21.89 17.70
CA PRO A 257 -11.45 -22.62 16.56
C PRO A 257 -10.99 -21.66 15.49
N SER A 258 -9.88 -21.99 14.83
CA SER A 258 -9.35 -21.23 13.70
C SER A 258 -10.42 -21.01 12.62
N PRO A 259 -10.38 -19.88 11.89
CA PRO A 259 -11.38 -19.57 10.87
C PRO A 259 -11.47 -20.68 9.80
N ARG A 260 -12.69 -20.88 9.33
CA ARG A 260 -12.97 -21.74 8.18
C ARG A 260 -12.79 -20.93 6.92
N ASP A 261 -12.17 -21.55 5.90
CA ASP A 261 -12.11 -21.01 4.53
C ASP A 261 -13.47 -20.58 3.99
#